data_f181a8175f854add1f1be8b151e45e15
#
_entry.id   f181a8175f854add1f1be8b151e45e15
#
_cell.length_a   1.000
_cell.length_b   1.000
_cell.length_c   1.000
_cell.angle_alpha   90.00
_cell.angle_beta   90.00
_cell.angle_gamma   90.00
#
_symmetry.space_group_name_H-M   'P 1'
#
loop_
_entity.id
_entity.type
_entity.pdbx_description
1 polymer ?
#
loop_
_entity_poly.entity_id
_entity_poly.type
_entity_poly.pdbx_seq_one_letter_code
_entity_poly.pdbx_strand_id
1 'polypeptide(L)'
;MNYEIKYKPSYSMLVVSLEPNETVTAEAGAMTYMEPNVEVKTRKREKSLLGTIGLSLFGRQSFFVNDYTAQNKAGEVAFVSAPVGDIETLELKPNQGYIIQSSSYIASTQNVELDIKWQGFTKKACSDKACS
;
A
#
# COMPACT_ATOMS: atom_id res chain seq x y z
N MET A 1 15.78 -2.29 -5.16
CA MET A 1 15.01 -1.33 -4.31
C MET A 1 15.56 -1.38 -2.90
N ASN A 2 15.91 -0.23 -2.35
CA ASN A 2 16.32 -0.04 -0.96
C ASN A 2 15.35 0.92 -0.29
N TYR A 3 15.26 0.88 1.03
CA TYR A 3 14.42 1.82 1.78
C TYR A 3 15.05 2.20 3.11
N GLU A 4 14.68 3.34 3.63
CA GLU A 4 15.05 3.85 4.94
C GLU A 4 13.83 4.47 5.63
N ILE A 5 13.65 4.21 6.92
CA ILE A 5 12.64 4.87 7.73
C ILE A 5 13.33 5.93 8.58
N LYS A 6 13.04 7.19 8.30
CA LYS A 6 13.60 8.35 8.96
C LYS A 6 12.66 8.90 10.04
N TYR A 7 13.22 9.62 11.00
CA TYR A 7 12.49 10.37 12.04
C TYR A 7 11.62 9.52 12.95
N LYS A 8 12.02 8.25 13.18
CA LYS A 8 11.38 7.40 14.18
C LYS A 8 11.54 7.99 15.60
N PRO A 9 10.60 7.75 16.53
CA PRO A 9 9.37 6.95 16.36
C PRO A 9 8.10 7.77 16.07
N SER A 10 8.14 9.10 16.13
CA SER A 10 6.89 9.88 16.22
C SER A 10 6.43 10.51 14.91
N TYR A 11 7.37 10.76 13.98
CA TYR A 11 7.11 11.44 12.71
C TYR A 11 7.79 10.68 11.57
N SER A 12 7.61 9.37 11.55
CA SER A 12 8.34 8.51 10.64
C SER A 12 7.99 8.79 9.18
N MET A 13 9.02 8.76 8.34
CA MET A 13 8.94 8.92 6.90
C MET A 13 9.65 7.75 6.22
N LEU A 14 8.97 7.06 5.33
CA LEU A 14 9.52 6.01 4.50
C LEU A 14 10.13 6.63 3.24
N VAL A 15 11.44 6.49 3.06
CA VAL A 15 12.15 6.89 1.83
C VAL A 15 12.53 5.63 1.06
N VAL A 16 12.11 5.54 -0.19
CA VAL A 16 12.36 4.40 -1.06
C VAL A 16 13.23 4.82 -2.23
N SER A 17 14.37 4.15 -2.38
CA SER A 17 15.25 4.28 -3.53
C SER A 17 14.98 3.17 -4.53
N LEU A 18 14.50 3.52 -5.70
CA LEU A 18 14.15 2.63 -6.80
C LEU A 18 15.30 2.55 -7.81
N GLU A 19 15.68 1.34 -8.18
CA GLU A 19 16.52 1.11 -9.35
C GLU A 19 15.75 1.43 -10.64
N PRO A 20 16.43 1.60 -11.80
CA PRO A 20 15.72 1.81 -13.06
C PRO A 20 14.65 0.76 -13.33
N ASN A 21 13.44 1.21 -13.63
CA ASN A 21 12.24 0.39 -13.89
C ASN A 21 11.70 -0.41 -12.69
N GLU A 22 12.22 -0.19 -11.50
CA GLU A 22 11.59 -0.70 -10.27
C GLU A 22 10.34 0.10 -9.91
N THR A 23 9.41 -0.58 -9.28
CA THR A 23 8.13 -0.01 -8.85
C THR A 23 7.85 -0.31 -7.39
N VAL A 24 7.37 0.68 -6.67
CA VAL A 24 6.77 0.55 -5.35
C VAL A 24 5.30 0.95 -5.43
N THR A 25 4.44 0.20 -4.75
CA THR A 25 3.01 0.50 -4.62
C THR A 25 2.76 1.16 -3.27
N ALA A 26 2.03 2.25 -3.26
CA ALA A 26 1.70 2.96 -2.02
C ALA A 26 0.26 3.45 -1.99
N GLU A 27 -0.24 3.74 -0.79
CA GLU A 27 -1.55 4.38 -0.61
C GLU A 27 -1.61 5.71 -1.36
N ALA A 28 -2.72 5.96 -2.06
CA ALA A 28 -2.94 7.24 -2.70
C ALA A 28 -3.05 8.35 -1.63
N GLY A 29 -2.17 9.34 -1.71
CA GLY A 29 -2.08 10.44 -0.75
C GLY A 29 -0.97 10.27 0.31
N ALA A 30 -0.28 9.13 0.38
CA ALA A 30 0.87 8.96 1.28
C ALA A 30 2.16 9.61 0.75
N MET A 31 2.27 9.89 -0.54
CA MET A 31 3.46 10.47 -1.16
C MET A 31 3.71 11.89 -0.65
N THR A 32 4.92 12.11 -0.17
CA THR A 32 5.40 13.42 0.30
C THR A 32 6.21 14.14 -0.78
N TYR A 33 7.15 13.44 -1.39
CA TYR A 33 7.92 13.92 -2.54
C TYR A 33 8.36 12.75 -3.40
N MET A 34 8.70 13.05 -4.64
CA MET A 34 9.34 12.11 -5.57
C MET A 34 10.26 12.87 -6.51
N GLU A 35 11.28 12.19 -7.04
CA GLU A 35 12.12 12.74 -8.10
C GLU A 35 11.36 12.83 -9.43
N PRO A 36 11.72 13.78 -10.32
CA PRO A 36 10.99 14.03 -11.58
C PRO A 36 10.94 12.85 -12.55
N ASN A 37 11.86 11.90 -12.43
CA ASN A 37 11.90 10.70 -13.26
C ASN A 37 11.04 9.53 -12.71
N VAL A 38 10.33 9.74 -11.63
CA VAL A 38 9.38 8.74 -11.10
C VAL A 38 8.02 8.99 -11.74
N GLU A 39 7.52 7.99 -12.44
CA GLU A 39 6.17 7.99 -13.02
C GLU A 39 5.16 7.44 -12.02
N VAL A 40 3.96 8.04 -11.97
CA VAL A 40 2.87 7.62 -11.09
C VAL A 40 1.71 7.10 -11.91
N LYS A 41 1.25 5.89 -11.57
CA LYS A 41 0.01 5.31 -12.13
C LYS A 41 -0.96 4.97 -11.02
N THR A 42 -2.12 5.60 -11.03
CA THR A 42 -3.18 5.33 -10.06
C THR A 42 -4.02 4.15 -10.51
N ARG A 43 -4.27 3.20 -9.62
CA ARG A 43 -5.20 2.09 -9.86
C ARG A 43 -6.15 1.90 -8.68
N LYS A 44 -7.36 1.47 -9.00
CA LYS A 44 -8.30 1.01 -7.99
C LYS A 44 -7.88 -0.35 -7.49
N ARG A 45 -7.93 -0.52 -6.19
CA ARG A 45 -7.70 -1.79 -5.54
C ARG A 45 -9.03 -2.52 -5.40
N GLU A 46 -9.53 -3.04 -6.49
CA GLU A 46 -10.70 -3.92 -6.51
C GLU A 46 -10.39 -5.16 -7.33
N LYS A 47 -10.32 -6.33 -6.68
CA LYS A 47 -10.82 -7.53 -7.35
C LYS A 47 -12.34 -7.39 -7.35
N SER A 48 -12.89 -6.87 -8.44
CA SER A 48 -14.33 -6.91 -8.69
C SER A 48 -14.77 -8.37 -8.72
N LEU A 49 -15.30 -8.86 -7.62
CA LEU A 49 -16.27 -9.95 -7.69
C LEU A 49 -17.57 -9.33 -8.20
N LEU A 50 -17.76 -9.41 -9.49
CA LEU A 50 -19.05 -9.28 -10.14
C LEU A 50 -20.08 -10.12 -9.39
N GLY A 51 -21.06 -9.47 -8.80
CA GLY A 51 -22.25 -10.15 -8.33
C GLY A 51 -22.66 -9.88 -6.90
N THR A 52 -22.96 -8.64 -6.57
CA THR A 52 -24.10 -8.34 -5.70
C THR A 52 -24.47 -6.87 -5.86
N ILE A 53 -25.40 -6.64 -6.72
CA ILE A 53 -26.25 -5.46 -6.76
C ILE A 53 -26.94 -5.40 -5.37
N GLY A 54 -26.51 -4.50 -4.50
CA GLY A 54 -27.21 -4.32 -3.22
C GLY A 54 -26.41 -3.76 -2.05
N LEU A 55 -25.09 -3.75 -2.09
CA LEU A 55 -24.26 -3.24 -0.98
C LEU A 55 -23.59 -1.88 -1.23
N SER A 56 -24.11 -1.10 -2.18
CA SER A 56 -23.54 0.19 -2.55
C SER A 56 -23.88 1.34 -1.57
N LEU A 57 -24.53 1.07 -0.45
CA LEU A 57 -25.03 2.13 0.45
C LEU A 57 -24.26 2.28 1.78
N PHE A 58 -23.35 1.37 2.10
CA PHE A 58 -22.56 1.48 3.33
C PHE A 58 -21.07 1.46 3.05
N GLY A 59 -20.45 2.66 3.07
CA GLY A 59 -19.01 2.83 3.20
C GLY A 59 -18.19 2.51 1.94
N ARG A 60 -18.39 3.25 0.85
CA ARG A 60 -17.42 3.33 -0.24
C ARG A 60 -16.14 4.04 0.23
N GLN A 61 -15.29 3.38 0.94
CA GLN A 61 -13.87 3.70 0.91
C GLN A 61 -13.27 2.96 -0.27
N SER A 62 -13.29 3.58 -1.44
CA SER A 62 -12.52 3.12 -2.58
C SER A 62 -11.05 3.34 -2.24
N PHE A 63 -10.33 2.26 -1.95
CA PHE A 63 -8.90 2.29 -1.75
C PHE A 63 -8.22 2.46 -3.10
N PHE A 64 -7.64 3.63 -3.30
CA PHE A 64 -6.75 3.88 -4.42
C PHE A 64 -5.32 3.65 -3.97
N VAL A 65 -4.56 2.97 -4.79
CA VAL A 65 -3.11 2.85 -4.67
C VAL A 65 -2.46 3.45 -5.90
N ASN A 66 -1.27 3.95 -5.70
CA ASN A 66 -0.41 4.47 -6.75
C ASN A 66 0.80 3.57 -6.91
N ASP A 67 1.11 3.22 -8.14
CA ASP A 67 2.37 2.58 -8.50
C ASP A 67 3.37 3.68 -8.92
N TYR A 68 4.51 3.72 -8.25
CA TYR A 68 5.60 4.67 -8.50
C TYR A 68 6.75 3.93 -9.15
N THR A 69 7.09 4.28 -10.38
CA THR A 69 8.11 3.59 -11.18
C THR A 69 9.23 4.55 -11.58
N ALA A 70 10.48 4.21 -11.26
CA ALA A 70 11.63 4.97 -11.71
C ALA A 70 11.87 4.74 -13.22
N GLN A 71 11.89 5.80 -14.01
CA GLN A 71 12.05 5.76 -15.48
C GLN A 71 13.51 5.98 -15.86
N ASN A 72 14.09 5.03 -16.60
CA ASN A 72 15.41 5.09 -17.24
C ASN A 72 16.63 5.21 -16.30
N LYS A 73 16.49 5.73 -15.12
CA LYS A 73 17.54 5.86 -14.09
C LYS A 73 16.94 5.61 -12.71
N ALA A 74 17.80 5.43 -11.72
CA ALA A 74 17.36 5.34 -10.33
C ALA A 74 16.57 6.60 -9.92
N GLY A 75 15.62 6.44 -9.01
CA GLY A 75 14.79 7.52 -8.51
C GLY A 75 14.39 7.31 -7.07
N GLU A 76 14.05 8.39 -6.38
CA GLU A 76 13.64 8.37 -4.99
C GLU A 76 12.21 8.85 -4.83
N VAL A 77 11.48 8.20 -3.93
CA VAL A 77 10.12 8.61 -3.51
C VAL A 77 9.97 8.44 -2.02
N ALA A 78 9.30 9.38 -1.37
CA ALA A 78 9.06 9.36 0.07
C ALA A 78 7.58 9.37 0.42
N PHE A 79 7.25 8.64 1.48
CA PHE A 79 5.89 8.45 1.95
C PHE A 79 5.78 8.75 3.44
N VAL A 80 4.65 9.32 3.85
CA VAL A 80 4.26 9.47 5.25
C VAL A 80 2.85 8.94 5.45
N SER A 81 2.53 8.53 6.67
CA SER A 81 1.16 8.17 7.02
C SER A 81 0.33 9.43 7.31
N ALA A 82 -0.95 9.44 6.90
CA ALA A 82 -1.86 10.52 7.25
C ALA A 82 -2.06 10.68 8.78
N PRO A 83 -2.25 9.61 9.57
CA PRO A 83 -2.05 9.67 11.01
C PRO A 83 -0.56 9.71 11.30
N VAL A 84 -0.10 10.76 12.00
CA VAL A 84 1.31 10.86 12.42
C VAL A 84 1.64 9.70 13.35
N GLY A 85 2.81 9.09 13.17
CA GLY A 85 3.23 7.98 14.02
C GLY A 85 4.49 7.29 13.52
N ASP A 86 4.70 6.09 14.01
CA ASP A 86 5.82 5.26 13.60
C ASP A 86 5.45 4.36 12.42
N ILE A 87 6.48 3.97 11.65
CA ILE A 87 6.38 3.06 10.51
C ILE A 87 7.18 1.81 10.84
N GLU A 88 6.55 0.66 10.64
CA GLU A 88 7.20 -0.64 10.77
C GLU A 88 7.11 -1.42 9.45
N THR A 89 8.10 -2.26 9.23
CA THR A 89 8.19 -3.11 8.05
C THR A 89 7.78 -4.54 8.40
N LEU A 90 6.89 -5.12 7.59
CA LEU A 90 6.48 -6.50 7.69
C LEU A 90 7.03 -7.29 6.48
N GLU A 91 7.83 -8.31 6.74
CA GLU A 91 8.24 -9.25 5.70
C GLU A 91 7.19 -10.34 5.55
N LEU A 92 6.72 -10.55 4.31
CA LEU A 92 5.80 -11.61 3.95
C LEU A 92 6.56 -12.80 3.38
N LYS A 93 6.38 -13.97 3.98
CA LYS A 93 6.82 -15.23 3.40
C LYS A 93 5.80 -15.71 2.36
N PRO A 94 6.20 -16.58 1.41
CA PRO A 94 5.26 -17.20 0.49
C PRO A 94 4.07 -17.84 1.23
N ASN A 95 2.85 -17.57 0.78
CA ASN A 95 1.60 -18.03 1.40
C ASN A 95 1.32 -17.47 2.81
N GLN A 96 1.99 -16.40 3.20
CA GLN A 96 1.71 -15.66 4.42
C GLN A 96 0.96 -14.36 4.09
N GLY A 97 0.00 -13.99 4.93
CA GLY A 97 -0.73 -12.74 4.82
C GLY A 97 -1.02 -12.12 6.18
N TYR A 98 -1.23 -10.82 6.17
CA TYR A 98 -1.67 -10.05 7.34
C TYR A 98 -2.98 -9.35 7.04
N ILE A 99 -3.83 -9.24 8.04
CA ILE A 99 -4.97 -8.34 8.00
C ILE A 99 -4.56 -7.10 8.78
N ILE A 100 -4.49 -5.99 8.08
CA ILE A 100 -4.17 -4.69 8.68
C ILE A 100 -5.34 -3.74 8.49
N GLN A 101 -5.43 -2.75 9.36
CA GLN A 101 -6.39 -1.68 9.19
C GLN A 101 -6.01 -0.85 7.96
N SER A 102 -6.99 -0.43 7.19
CA SER A 102 -6.77 0.30 5.94
C SER A 102 -5.90 1.54 6.09
N SER A 103 -6.10 2.31 7.15
CA SER A 103 -5.31 3.51 7.45
C SER A 103 -3.87 3.23 7.92
N SER A 104 -3.52 1.97 8.14
CA SER A 104 -2.16 1.56 8.54
C SER A 104 -1.29 1.11 7.38
N TYR A 105 -1.86 0.96 6.19
CA TYR A 105 -1.10 0.63 4.99
C TYR A 105 -0.44 1.90 4.42
N ILE A 106 0.86 1.82 4.13
CA ILE A 106 1.61 2.93 3.51
C ILE A 106 2.11 2.51 2.14
N ALA A 107 2.92 1.45 2.08
CA ALA A 107 3.52 0.99 0.84
C ALA A 107 3.85 -0.51 0.88
N SER A 108 4.01 -1.10 -0.30
CA SER A 108 4.46 -2.47 -0.47
C SER A 108 5.23 -2.66 -1.77
N THR A 109 5.96 -3.75 -1.86
CA THR A 109 6.56 -4.20 -3.11
C THR A 109 5.47 -4.73 -4.05
N GLN A 110 5.73 -4.77 -5.36
CA GLN A 110 4.75 -5.22 -6.37
C GLN A 110 4.30 -6.68 -6.23
N ASN A 111 5.11 -7.53 -5.62
CA ASN A 111 4.78 -8.93 -5.40
C ASN A 111 3.85 -9.18 -4.20
N VAL A 112 3.44 -8.14 -3.50
CA VAL A 112 2.44 -8.22 -2.45
C VAL A 112 1.05 -8.05 -3.06
N GLU A 113 0.21 -9.06 -2.92
CA GLU A 113 -1.19 -8.98 -3.33
C GLU A 113 -1.97 -8.26 -2.24
N LEU A 114 -2.66 -7.22 -2.66
CA LEU A 114 -3.46 -6.39 -1.78
C LEU A 114 -4.95 -6.70 -2.03
N ASP A 115 -5.71 -7.08 -0.99
CA ASP A 115 -7.14 -7.34 -1.07
C ASP A 115 -7.90 -6.62 0.03
N ILE A 116 -9.13 -6.20 -0.24
CA ILE A 116 -9.99 -5.55 0.74
C ILE A 116 -11.02 -6.57 1.21
N LYS A 117 -10.99 -6.87 2.51
CA LYS A 117 -12.03 -7.68 3.14
C LYS A 117 -12.80 -6.83 4.12
N TRP A 118 -14.11 -6.72 3.90
CA TRP A 118 -15.01 -6.17 4.89
C TRP A 118 -15.21 -7.20 6.01
N GLN A 119 -14.72 -6.88 7.19
CA GLN A 119 -14.93 -7.66 8.38
C GLN A 119 -16.23 -7.16 9.04
N GLY A 120 -17.36 -7.71 8.64
CA GLY A 120 -18.63 -7.46 9.36
C GLY A 120 -18.56 -7.91 10.82
N PHE A 121 -19.60 -7.68 11.59
CA PHE A 121 -19.66 -7.98 13.03
C PHE A 121 -19.45 -9.47 13.40
N THR A 122 -19.27 -10.36 12.45
CA THR A 122 -18.94 -11.76 12.66
C THR A 122 -17.50 -12.05 12.29
N LYS A 123 -16.66 -12.30 13.28
CA LYS A 123 -15.29 -12.77 13.11
C LYS A 123 -15.26 -14.09 12.33
N LYS A 124 -14.92 -14.06 11.06
CA LYS A 124 -14.42 -15.24 10.35
C LYS A 124 -12.95 -15.01 10.00
N ALA A 125 -12.11 -15.88 10.56
CA ALA A 125 -10.70 -15.90 10.26
C ALA A 125 -10.46 -16.07 8.75
N CYS A 126 -9.53 -15.30 8.18
CA CYS A 126 -9.03 -15.53 6.84
C CYS A 126 -8.21 -16.81 6.79
N SER A 127 -8.57 -17.73 5.91
CA SER A 127 -7.71 -18.84 5.51
C SER A 127 -7.09 -18.55 4.15
N ASP A 128 -5.78 -18.70 4.08
CA ASP A 128 -4.94 -19.02 2.91
C ASP A 128 -4.75 -18.01 1.76
N LYS A 129 -5.02 -16.71 1.91
CA LYS A 129 -4.55 -15.70 0.96
C LYS A 129 -4.18 -14.41 1.66
N ALA A 130 -3.11 -13.77 1.19
CA ALA A 130 -2.65 -12.48 1.70
C ALA A 130 -3.82 -11.49 1.78
N CYS A 131 -4.17 -11.08 2.99
CA CYS A 131 -5.20 -10.08 3.23
C CYS A 131 -4.53 -8.88 3.88
N SER A 132 -4.68 -7.71 3.30
CA SER A 132 -4.27 -6.44 3.88
C SER A 132 -5.45 -5.49 3.96
#